data_a1c982befbe7d295ce6271fef9f68775
#
_entry.id   a1c982befbe7d295ce6271fef9f68775
#
_cell.length_a   1.000
_cell.length_b   1.000
_cell.length_c   1.000
_cell.angle_alpha   90.00
_cell.angle_beta   90.00
_cell.angle_gamma   90.00
#
_symmetry.space_group_name_H-M   'P 1'
#
loop_
_entity.id
_entity.type
_entity.pdbx_description
1 polymer ?
#
loop_
_entity_poly.entity_id
_entity_poly.type
_entity_poly.pdbx_seq_one_letter_code
_entity_poly.pdbx_strand_id
1 'polypeptide(L)'
;MTSAPTKTRREQILDTAAELFAARGFHGVSVSELGAACGISGPALYKHFPSKDAMLAEMLVSISQELLREGRVRVRGASNTAEAIEALIDWHVDFALRDRALIVVQERDWQSLPHEAREQVRTLQRKYVDLWADQLRDRNPSLALDSARAMAHAVFGLINSTPHNRVLPEESTRAVLTKMARAALAE
;
A
#
# COMPACT_ATOMS: atom_id res chain seq x y z
N MET A 1 26.69 8.29 0.61
CA MET A 1 25.40 9.01 0.51
C MET A 1 24.77 8.63 -0.83
N THR A 2 23.94 7.60 -0.83
CA THR A 2 23.22 7.15 -2.03
C THR A 2 22.03 8.08 -2.21
N SER A 3 22.08 8.95 -3.22
CA SER A 3 20.95 9.81 -3.60
C SER A 3 19.75 8.93 -3.91
N ALA A 4 18.60 9.19 -3.28
CA ALA A 4 17.36 8.51 -3.65
C ALA A 4 17.10 8.73 -5.15
N PRO A 5 16.68 7.69 -5.90
CA PRO A 5 16.40 7.83 -7.32
C PRO A 5 15.34 8.92 -7.52
N THR A 6 15.63 9.87 -8.41
CA THR A 6 14.68 10.94 -8.76
C THR A 6 13.44 10.30 -9.39
N LYS A 7 12.25 10.54 -8.78
CA LYS A 7 10.97 10.06 -9.33
C LYS A 7 10.79 10.49 -10.78
N THR A 8 10.39 9.58 -11.63
CA THR A 8 10.03 9.87 -13.01
C THR A 8 8.82 10.82 -13.08
N ARG A 9 8.64 11.49 -14.22
CA ARG A 9 7.47 12.36 -14.44
C ARG A 9 6.16 11.60 -14.30
N ARG A 10 6.12 10.34 -14.73
CA ARG A 10 4.97 9.45 -14.61
C ARG A 10 4.61 9.16 -13.15
N GLU A 11 5.60 8.84 -12.32
CA GLU A 11 5.41 8.63 -10.87
C GLU A 11 4.94 9.91 -10.18
N GLN A 12 5.50 11.07 -10.50
CA GLN A 12 5.04 12.35 -9.96
C GLN A 12 3.57 12.64 -10.28
N ILE A 13 3.12 12.31 -11.49
CA ILE A 13 1.71 12.45 -11.89
C ILE A 13 0.83 11.51 -11.07
N LEU A 14 1.24 10.26 -10.87
CA LEU A 14 0.49 9.30 -10.05
C LEU A 14 0.39 9.74 -8.59
N ASP A 15 1.46 10.27 -8.00
CA ASP A 15 1.44 10.80 -6.63
C ASP A 15 0.43 11.96 -6.49
N THR A 16 0.48 12.92 -7.43
CA THR A 16 -0.47 14.05 -7.46
C THR A 16 -1.91 13.58 -7.63
N ALA A 17 -2.13 12.59 -8.51
CA ALA A 17 -3.45 12.02 -8.74
C ALA A 17 -3.97 11.27 -7.50
N ALA A 18 -3.11 10.54 -6.78
CA ALA A 18 -3.47 9.85 -5.54
C ALA A 18 -3.98 10.82 -4.49
N GLU A 19 -3.30 11.94 -4.27
CA GLU A 19 -3.72 12.98 -3.32
C GLU A 19 -5.08 13.60 -3.71
N LEU A 20 -5.29 13.91 -5.00
CA LEU A 20 -6.56 14.45 -5.47
C LEU A 20 -7.70 13.44 -5.34
N PHE A 21 -7.46 12.19 -5.73
CA PHE A 21 -8.46 11.14 -5.58
C PHE A 21 -8.75 10.89 -4.10
N ALA A 22 -7.75 10.83 -3.23
CA ALA A 22 -7.96 10.69 -1.80
C ALA A 22 -8.80 11.85 -1.21
N ALA A 23 -8.56 13.08 -1.63
CA ALA A 23 -9.27 14.25 -1.13
C ALA A 23 -10.73 14.33 -1.63
N ARG A 24 -11.00 14.00 -2.91
CA ARG A 24 -12.26 14.34 -3.58
C ARG A 24 -13.00 13.15 -4.22
N GLY A 25 -12.42 11.97 -4.17
CA GLY A 25 -12.93 10.79 -4.86
C GLY A 25 -12.52 10.72 -6.32
N PHE A 26 -12.41 9.49 -6.83
CA PHE A 26 -12.08 9.25 -8.23
C PHE A 26 -13.01 9.99 -9.20
N HIS A 27 -14.33 9.90 -8.98
CA HIS A 27 -15.32 10.56 -9.84
C HIS A 27 -15.37 12.08 -9.66
N GLY A 28 -14.96 12.59 -8.49
CA GLY A 28 -14.95 14.03 -8.18
C GLY A 28 -13.79 14.83 -8.78
N VAL A 29 -12.89 14.19 -9.53
CA VAL A 29 -11.70 14.83 -10.12
C VAL A 29 -11.73 14.69 -11.64
N SER A 30 -11.69 15.82 -12.37
CA SER A 30 -11.62 15.84 -13.82
C SER A 30 -10.18 15.69 -14.33
N VAL A 31 -10.04 15.28 -15.60
CA VAL A 31 -8.73 15.20 -16.29
C VAL A 31 -8.07 16.59 -16.41
N SER A 32 -8.89 17.64 -16.58
CA SER A 32 -8.38 19.02 -16.62
C SER A 32 -7.76 19.45 -15.31
N GLU A 33 -8.40 19.13 -14.18
CA GLU A 33 -7.88 19.41 -12.83
C GLU A 33 -6.62 18.61 -12.53
N LEU A 34 -6.57 17.33 -12.93
CA LEU A 34 -5.36 16.51 -12.82
C LEU A 34 -4.19 17.14 -13.60
N GLY A 35 -4.45 17.54 -14.85
CA GLY A 35 -3.45 18.20 -15.67
C GLY A 35 -2.95 19.48 -15.01
N ALA A 36 -3.86 20.35 -14.56
CA ALA A 36 -3.52 21.61 -13.89
C ALA A 36 -2.69 21.38 -12.62
N ALA A 37 -3.08 20.42 -11.77
CA ALA A 37 -2.34 20.07 -10.56
C ALA A 37 -0.94 19.51 -10.85
N CYS A 38 -0.77 18.82 -11.99
CA CYS A 38 0.53 18.33 -12.45
C CYS A 38 1.33 19.39 -13.23
N GLY A 39 0.81 20.61 -13.45
CA GLY A 39 1.46 21.63 -14.25
C GLY A 39 1.56 21.31 -15.74
N ILE A 40 0.60 20.52 -16.27
CA ILE A 40 0.49 20.16 -17.70
C ILE A 40 -0.95 20.33 -18.20
N SER A 41 -1.15 20.40 -19.50
CA SER A 41 -2.50 20.44 -20.05
C SER A 41 -3.19 19.06 -19.96
N GLY A 42 -4.52 19.04 -19.97
CA GLY A 42 -5.31 17.80 -20.04
C GLY A 42 -4.88 16.90 -21.21
N PRO A 43 -4.76 17.42 -22.44
CA PRO A 43 -4.22 16.66 -23.58
C PRO A 43 -2.81 16.11 -23.37
N ALA A 44 -1.94 16.84 -22.66
CA ALA A 44 -0.59 16.36 -22.35
C ALA A 44 -0.61 15.20 -21.32
N LEU A 45 -1.61 15.14 -20.43
CA LEU A 45 -1.79 14.03 -19.50
C LEU A 45 -2.03 12.71 -20.25
N TYR A 46 -2.79 12.74 -21.35
CA TYR A 46 -3.06 11.56 -22.18
C TYR A 46 -1.83 10.97 -22.87
N LYS A 47 -0.71 11.73 -22.97
CA LYS A 47 0.57 11.17 -23.42
C LYS A 47 1.19 10.24 -22.39
N HIS A 48 0.83 10.41 -21.11
CA HIS A 48 1.31 9.58 -20.02
C HIS A 48 0.35 8.45 -19.70
N PHE A 49 -0.96 8.71 -19.71
CA PHE A 49 -2.00 7.75 -19.33
C PHE A 49 -3.17 7.83 -20.30
N PRO A 50 -3.62 6.71 -20.90
CA PRO A 50 -4.69 6.72 -21.91
C PRO A 50 -6.05 7.13 -21.33
N SER A 51 -6.24 6.98 -20.01
CA SER A 51 -7.48 7.37 -19.32
C SER A 51 -7.23 7.57 -17.83
N LYS A 52 -8.20 8.16 -17.15
CA LYS A 52 -8.22 8.27 -15.69
C LYS A 52 -8.33 6.89 -15.02
N ASP A 53 -9.08 5.96 -15.63
CA ASP A 53 -9.18 4.57 -15.18
C ASP A 53 -7.83 3.85 -15.26
N ALA A 54 -7.04 4.10 -16.30
CA ALA A 54 -5.68 3.56 -16.44
C ALA A 54 -4.73 4.10 -15.36
N MET A 55 -4.89 5.36 -14.95
CA MET A 55 -4.13 5.94 -13.83
C MET A 55 -4.48 5.24 -12.52
N LEU A 56 -5.76 5.06 -12.22
CA LEU A 56 -6.21 4.35 -11.03
C LEU A 56 -5.72 2.90 -11.01
N ALA A 57 -5.81 2.21 -12.16
CA ALA A 57 -5.32 0.84 -12.31
C ALA A 57 -3.82 0.74 -12.02
N GLU A 58 -3.01 1.58 -12.67
CA GLU A 58 -1.56 1.57 -12.51
C GLU A 58 -1.17 1.91 -11.06
N MET A 59 -1.81 2.89 -10.46
CA MET A 59 -1.58 3.31 -9.08
C MET A 59 -1.76 2.16 -8.09
N LEU A 60 -2.89 1.46 -8.14
CA LEU A 60 -3.20 0.39 -7.19
C LEU A 60 -2.47 -0.92 -7.50
N VAL A 61 -2.21 -1.22 -8.77
CA VAL A 61 -1.40 -2.38 -9.16
C VAL A 61 0.06 -2.19 -8.76
N SER A 62 0.64 -1.03 -9.04
CA SER A 62 2.06 -0.74 -8.74
C SER A 62 2.35 -0.82 -7.25
N ILE A 63 1.50 -0.20 -6.40
CA ILE A 63 1.71 -0.27 -4.95
C ILE A 63 1.53 -1.69 -4.41
N SER A 64 0.59 -2.47 -4.95
CA SER A 64 0.40 -3.88 -4.56
C SER A 64 1.60 -4.73 -4.96
N GLN A 65 2.20 -4.47 -6.12
CA GLN A 65 3.43 -5.12 -6.57
C GLN A 65 4.61 -4.74 -5.68
N GLU A 66 4.75 -3.46 -5.32
CA GLU A 66 5.81 -2.97 -4.45
C GLU A 66 5.73 -3.62 -3.06
N LEU A 67 4.54 -3.63 -2.44
CA LEU A 67 4.32 -4.26 -1.14
C LEU A 67 4.78 -5.72 -1.14
N LEU A 68 4.36 -6.50 -2.14
CA LEU A 68 4.72 -7.90 -2.25
C LEU A 68 6.22 -8.10 -2.53
N ARG A 69 6.78 -7.34 -3.47
CA ARG A 69 8.19 -7.45 -3.85
C ARG A 69 9.11 -7.15 -2.67
N GLU A 70 8.88 -6.02 -2.02
CA GLU A 70 9.68 -5.58 -0.88
C GLU A 70 9.49 -6.47 0.35
N GLY A 71 8.26 -6.94 0.61
CA GLY A 71 8.02 -7.92 1.66
C GLY A 71 8.83 -9.21 1.45
N ARG A 72 8.87 -9.72 0.22
CA ARG A 72 9.68 -10.90 -0.13
C ARG A 72 11.18 -10.66 0.05
N VAL A 73 11.66 -9.48 -0.30
CA VAL A 73 13.09 -9.12 -0.10
C VAL A 73 13.43 -9.16 1.38
N ARG A 74 12.57 -8.61 2.23
CA ARG A 74 12.77 -8.57 3.69
C ARG A 74 12.74 -9.95 4.32
N VAL A 75 11.77 -10.79 3.94
CA VAL A 75 11.71 -12.18 4.42
C VAL A 75 12.96 -12.96 4.03
N ARG A 76 13.42 -12.83 2.78
CA ARG A 76 14.66 -13.51 2.34
C ARG A 76 15.94 -12.98 3.02
N GLY A 77 15.95 -11.71 3.45
CA GLY A 77 17.08 -11.10 4.15
C GLY A 77 17.11 -11.36 5.65
N ALA A 78 16.04 -11.87 6.23
CA ALA A 78 15.96 -12.18 7.66
C ALA A 78 16.69 -13.47 8.01
N SER A 79 17.32 -13.49 9.17
CA SER A 79 18.07 -14.65 9.65
C SER A 79 17.18 -15.72 10.31
N ASN A 80 15.97 -15.34 10.69
CA ASN A 80 14.97 -16.21 11.29
C ASN A 80 13.56 -15.62 11.13
N THR A 81 12.55 -16.42 11.46
CA THR A 81 11.12 -16.08 11.31
C THR A 81 10.71 -14.86 12.16
N ALA A 82 11.25 -14.70 13.36
CA ALA A 82 10.93 -13.55 14.22
C ALA A 82 11.42 -12.25 13.57
N GLU A 83 12.64 -12.25 13.05
CA GLU A 83 13.21 -11.12 12.32
C GLU A 83 12.43 -10.84 11.01
N ALA A 84 11.98 -11.89 10.32
CA ALA A 84 11.15 -11.74 9.12
C ALA A 84 9.82 -11.04 9.42
N ILE A 85 9.13 -11.42 10.50
CA ILE A 85 7.88 -10.78 10.93
C ILE A 85 8.11 -9.32 11.31
N GLU A 86 9.16 -9.02 12.06
CA GLU A 86 9.54 -7.64 12.42
C GLU A 86 9.78 -6.79 11.17
N ALA A 87 10.55 -7.31 10.22
CA ALA A 87 10.85 -6.61 8.98
C ALA A 87 9.60 -6.38 8.11
N LEU A 88 8.63 -7.30 8.13
CA LEU A 88 7.34 -7.14 7.47
C LEU A 88 6.47 -6.06 8.15
N ILE A 89 6.43 -6.03 9.49
CA ILE A 89 5.72 -5.00 10.26
C ILE A 89 6.31 -3.63 9.92
N ASP A 90 7.62 -3.45 10.03
CA ASP A 90 8.29 -2.19 9.76
C ASP A 90 8.02 -1.72 8.32
N TRP A 91 8.09 -2.62 7.35
CA TRP A 91 7.78 -2.31 5.95
C TRP A 91 6.33 -1.85 5.75
N HIS A 92 5.37 -2.56 6.32
CA HIS A 92 3.96 -2.19 6.16
C HIS A 92 3.60 -0.88 6.86
N VAL A 93 4.24 -0.61 8.01
CA VAL A 93 4.12 0.68 8.72
C VAL A 93 4.74 1.81 7.88
N ASP A 94 5.92 1.59 7.27
CA ASP A 94 6.53 2.55 6.35
C ASP A 94 5.59 2.91 5.20
N PHE A 95 5.02 1.91 4.55
CA PHE A 95 4.01 2.09 3.51
C PHE A 95 2.82 2.90 4.02
N ALA A 96 2.21 2.49 5.13
CA ALA A 96 1.00 3.12 5.63
C ALA A 96 1.20 4.58 6.06
N LEU A 97 2.41 4.97 6.45
CA LEU A 97 2.74 6.36 6.78
C LEU A 97 3.05 7.20 5.54
N ARG A 98 3.76 6.61 4.56
CA ARG A 98 4.17 7.29 3.33
C ARG A 98 3.01 7.45 2.35
N ASP A 99 2.20 6.40 2.16
CA ASP A 99 1.24 6.27 1.08
C ASP A 99 -0.22 6.31 1.56
N ARG A 100 -0.52 7.16 2.56
CA ARG A 100 -1.87 7.32 3.15
C ARG A 100 -2.96 7.58 2.11
N ALA A 101 -2.65 8.36 1.08
CA ALA A 101 -3.58 8.66 0.00
C ALA A 101 -3.99 7.39 -0.76
N LEU A 102 -3.05 6.46 -1.01
CA LEU A 102 -3.33 5.20 -1.70
C LEU A 102 -4.23 4.27 -0.89
N ILE A 103 -4.11 4.28 0.45
CA ILE A 103 -5.02 3.53 1.33
C ILE A 103 -6.44 4.06 1.17
N VAL A 104 -6.65 5.38 1.23
CA VAL A 104 -7.96 6.00 1.06
C VAL A 104 -8.55 5.70 -0.32
N VAL A 105 -7.74 5.83 -1.38
CA VAL A 105 -8.16 5.55 -2.76
C VAL A 105 -8.58 4.09 -2.90
N GLN A 106 -7.80 3.16 -2.38
CA GLN A 106 -8.12 1.74 -2.44
C GLN A 106 -9.42 1.39 -1.71
N GLU A 107 -9.63 1.95 -0.51
CA GLU A 107 -10.85 1.69 0.27
C GLU A 107 -12.10 2.25 -0.41
N ARG A 108 -12.04 3.50 -0.86
CA ARG A 108 -13.20 4.23 -1.38
C ARG A 108 -13.49 3.95 -2.84
N ASP A 109 -12.46 3.95 -3.68
CA ASP A 109 -12.59 3.95 -5.12
C ASP A 109 -12.41 2.55 -5.76
N TRP A 110 -12.41 1.49 -4.93
CA TRP A 110 -12.26 0.09 -5.35
C TRP A 110 -13.22 -0.32 -6.49
N GLN A 111 -14.47 0.12 -6.41
CA GLN A 111 -15.48 -0.24 -7.41
C GLN A 111 -15.25 0.45 -8.77
N SER A 112 -14.51 1.55 -8.79
CA SER A 112 -14.15 2.29 -10.01
C SER A 112 -12.95 1.66 -10.74
N LEU A 113 -12.27 0.69 -10.10
CA LEU A 113 -11.13 0.01 -10.71
C LEU A 113 -11.60 -0.90 -11.85
N PRO A 114 -10.97 -0.85 -13.05
CA PRO A 114 -11.26 -1.78 -14.14
C PRO A 114 -11.16 -3.23 -13.69
N HIS A 115 -12.03 -4.09 -14.23
CA HIS A 115 -12.15 -5.50 -13.78
C HIS A 115 -10.80 -6.23 -13.79
N GLU A 116 -10.04 -6.13 -14.87
CA GLU A 116 -8.74 -6.81 -15.00
C GLU A 116 -7.75 -6.33 -13.93
N ALA A 117 -7.65 -5.02 -13.71
CA ALA A 117 -6.78 -4.44 -12.68
C ALA A 117 -7.24 -4.87 -11.28
N ARG A 118 -8.55 -4.97 -11.04
CA ARG A 118 -9.12 -5.43 -9.78
C ARG A 118 -8.70 -6.87 -9.46
N GLU A 119 -8.77 -7.77 -10.44
CA GLU A 119 -8.34 -9.16 -10.26
C GLU A 119 -6.82 -9.27 -10.06
N GLN A 120 -6.06 -8.41 -10.75
CA GLN A 120 -4.61 -8.34 -10.54
C GLN A 120 -4.25 -7.87 -9.13
N VAL A 121 -4.89 -6.80 -8.63
CA VAL A 121 -4.69 -6.31 -7.26
C VAL A 121 -5.09 -7.38 -6.24
N ARG A 122 -6.26 -8.02 -6.39
CA ARG A 122 -6.68 -9.13 -5.51
C ARG A 122 -5.65 -10.25 -5.44
N THR A 123 -5.10 -10.61 -6.59
CA THR A 123 -4.07 -11.67 -6.66
C THR A 123 -2.80 -11.28 -5.93
N LEU A 124 -2.36 -10.03 -6.11
CA LEU A 124 -1.16 -9.49 -5.45
C LEU A 124 -1.36 -9.40 -3.93
N GLN A 125 -2.51 -8.91 -3.50
CA GLN A 125 -2.87 -8.80 -2.08
C GLN A 125 -2.94 -10.16 -1.41
N ARG A 126 -3.56 -11.16 -2.06
CA ARG A 126 -3.59 -12.53 -1.53
C ARG A 126 -2.19 -13.08 -1.34
N LYS A 127 -1.31 -12.90 -2.33
CA LYS A 127 0.09 -13.33 -2.22
C LYS A 127 0.84 -12.61 -1.10
N TYR A 128 0.50 -11.36 -0.83
CA TYR A 128 1.11 -10.62 0.27
C TYR A 128 0.59 -11.08 1.64
N VAL A 129 -0.71 -11.37 1.75
CA VAL A 129 -1.29 -12.02 2.95
C VAL A 129 -0.66 -13.39 3.19
N ASP A 130 -0.52 -14.21 2.13
CA ASP A 130 0.10 -15.54 2.24
C ASP A 130 1.56 -15.45 2.70
N LEU A 131 2.31 -14.45 2.23
CA LEU A 131 3.69 -14.22 2.69
C LEU A 131 3.77 -14.01 4.21
N TRP A 132 2.83 -13.25 4.80
CA TRP A 132 2.75 -13.06 6.24
C TRP A 132 2.27 -14.32 6.97
N ALA A 133 1.24 -14.97 6.42
CA ALA A 133 0.68 -16.19 6.99
C ALA A 133 1.71 -17.32 7.05
N ASP A 134 2.55 -17.46 6.04
CA ASP A 134 3.63 -18.43 6.02
C ASP A 134 4.61 -18.19 7.18
N GLN A 135 5.03 -16.93 7.39
CA GLN A 135 5.94 -16.61 8.50
C GLN A 135 5.30 -16.86 9.88
N LEU A 136 4.00 -16.57 10.02
CA LEU A 136 3.29 -16.85 11.28
C LEU A 136 3.22 -18.35 11.54
N ARG A 137 2.99 -19.17 10.54
CA ARG A 137 2.93 -20.63 10.63
C ARG A 137 4.30 -21.28 10.80
N ASP A 138 5.34 -20.72 10.20
CA ASP A 138 6.72 -21.18 10.42
C ASP A 138 7.14 -20.96 11.89
N ARG A 139 6.65 -19.87 12.51
CA ARG A 139 6.86 -19.62 13.93
C ARG A 139 6.00 -20.50 14.85
N ASN A 140 4.74 -20.75 14.45
CA ASN A 140 3.80 -21.60 15.17
C ASN A 140 3.16 -22.63 14.22
N PRO A 141 3.76 -23.84 14.08
CA PRO A 141 3.26 -24.86 13.17
C PRO A 141 1.85 -25.39 13.47
N SER A 142 1.33 -25.15 14.69
CA SER A 142 -0.05 -25.55 15.06
C SER A 142 -1.10 -24.54 14.55
N LEU A 143 -0.68 -23.36 14.08
CA LEU A 143 -1.59 -22.32 13.59
C LEU A 143 -2.20 -22.72 12.25
N ALA A 144 -3.53 -22.77 12.20
CA ALA A 144 -4.25 -23.03 10.94
C ALA A 144 -4.02 -21.91 9.93
N LEU A 145 -3.96 -22.23 8.64
CA LEU A 145 -3.69 -21.26 7.56
C LEU A 145 -4.71 -20.12 7.55
N ASP A 146 -5.99 -20.42 7.72
CA ASP A 146 -7.04 -19.40 7.71
C ASP A 146 -6.95 -18.46 8.93
N SER A 147 -6.51 -18.98 10.09
CA SER A 147 -6.22 -18.16 11.26
C SER A 147 -5.02 -17.26 11.03
N ALA A 148 -3.95 -17.77 10.44
CA ALA A 148 -2.78 -16.97 10.08
C ALA A 148 -3.11 -15.83 9.10
N ARG A 149 -3.93 -16.13 8.08
CA ARG A 149 -4.43 -15.11 7.13
C ARG A 149 -5.31 -14.07 7.83
N ALA A 150 -6.20 -14.49 8.73
CA ALA A 150 -7.04 -13.59 9.51
C ALA A 150 -6.21 -12.65 10.40
N MET A 151 -5.16 -13.15 11.05
CA MET A 151 -4.22 -12.35 11.83
C MET A 151 -3.50 -11.31 10.96
N ALA A 152 -3.01 -11.71 9.78
CA ALA A 152 -2.40 -10.79 8.82
C ALA A 152 -3.37 -9.67 8.40
N HIS A 153 -4.62 -10.01 8.05
CA HIS A 153 -5.66 -9.04 7.70
C HIS A 153 -5.99 -8.08 8.85
N ALA A 154 -6.10 -8.59 10.09
CA ALA A 154 -6.37 -7.76 11.27
C ALA A 154 -5.24 -6.74 11.50
N VAL A 155 -3.98 -7.17 11.36
CA VAL A 155 -2.81 -6.28 11.48
C VAL A 155 -2.76 -5.27 10.34
N PHE A 156 -3.12 -5.64 9.11
CA PHE A 156 -3.23 -4.67 8.01
C PHE A 156 -4.28 -3.61 8.30
N GLY A 157 -5.47 -4.00 8.80
CA GLY A 157 -6.50 -3.04 9.20
C GLY A 157 -6.02 -2.08 10.29
N LEU A 158 -5.29 -2.60 11.29
CA LEU A 158 -4.68 -1.79 12.33
C LEU A 158 -3.68 -0.78 11.76
N ILE A 159 -2.73 -1.24 10.93
CA ILE A 159 -1.68 -0.38 10.38
C ILE A 159 -2.26 0.61 9.36
N ASN A 160 -3.21 0.18 8.51
CA ASN A 160 -3.86 1.03 7.50
C ASN A 160 -4.84 2.06 8.08
N SER A 161 -5.00 2.14 9.41
CA SER A 161 -5.79 3.19 10.06
C SER A 161 -5.17 4.60 9.97
N THR A 162 -3.95 4.73 9.48
CA THR A 162 -3.18 5.99 9.39
C THR A 162 -3.88 7.16 8.73
N PRO A 163 -4.71 7.01 7.67
CA PRO A 163 -5.43 8.14 7.07
C PRO A 163 -6.49 8.74 8.01
N HIS A 164 -7.04 7.92 8.90
CA HIS A 164 -8.16 8.26 9.79
C HIS A 164 -7.70 8.73 11.17
N ASN A 165 -6.40 8.60 11.49
CA ASN A 165 -5.85 8.95 12.79
C ASN A 165 -4.59 9.82 12.64
N ARG A 166 -4.79 11.15 12.69
CA ARG A 166 -3.72 12.16 12.59
C ARG A 166 -3.50 12.88 13.93
N VAL A 167 -3.72 12.21 15.05
CA VAL A 167 -3.63 12.83 16.39
C VAL A 167 -2.18 12.99 16.83
N LEU A 168 -1.29 12.10 16.39
CA LEU A 168 0.11 12.05 16.81
C LEU A 168 1.06 12.47 15.67
N PRO A 169 2.25 12.99 16.01
CA PRO A 169 3.36 13.11 15.06
C PRO A 169 3.69 11.75 14.43
N GLU A 170 4.27 11.78 13.22
CA GLU A 170 4.53 10.56 12.44
C GLU A 170 5.38 9.53 13.20
N GLU A 171 6.45 9.97 13.85
CA GLU A 171 7.33 9.10 14.64
C GLU A 171 6.59 8.39 15.80
N SER A 172 5.74 9.15 16.50
CA SER A 172 4.90 8.60 17.58
C SER A 172 3.85 7.64 17.02
N THR A 173 3.24 7.95 15.87
CA THR A 173 2.30 7.08 15.17
C THR A 173 2.99 5.77 14.78
N ARG A 174 4.19 5.83 14.22
CA ARG A 174 5.02 4.67 13.91
C ARG A 174 5.23 3.79 15.13
N ALA A 175 5.70 4.38 16.22
CA ALA A 175 5.98 3.65 17.45
C ALA A 175 4.74 2.91 18.01
N VAL A 176 3.58 3.59 17.99
CA VAL A 176 2.30 3.00 18.42
C VAL A 176 1.88 1.84 17.52
N LEU A 177 1.88 2.04 16.20
CA LEU A 177 1.46 1.01 15.24
C LEU A 177 2.37 -0.22 15.29
N THR A 178 3.69 -0.03 15.31
CA THR A 178 4.66 -1.12 15.43
C THR A 178 4.46 -1.90 16.73
N LYS A 179 4.30 -1.20 17.87
CA LYS A 179 4.03 -1.84 19.15
C LYS A 179 2.75 -2.67 19.15
N MET A 180 1.66 -2.11 18.61
CA MET A 180 0.37 -2.80 18.55
C MET A 180 0.40 -3.99 17.58
N ALA A 181 1.03 -3.85 16.41
CA ALA A 181 1.18 -4.94 15.45
C ALA A 181 1.98 -6.11 16.03
N ARG A 182 3.09 -5.82 16.74
CA ARG A 182 3.87 -6.83 17.48
C ARG A 182 3.03 -7.57 18.50
N ALA A 183 2.28 -6.83 19.30
CA ALA A 183 1.43 -7.44 20.33
C ALA A 183 0.32 -8.32 19.72
N ALA A 184 -0.27 -7.89 18.60
CA ALA A 184 -1.32 -8.64 17.90
C ALA A 184 -0.81 -9.94 17.27
N LEU A 185 0.48 -10.05 17.00
CA LEU A 185 1.10 -11.22 16.38
C LEU A 185 1.98 -12.02 17.36
N ALA A 186 1.96 -11.71 18.66
CA ALA A 186 2.88 -12.27 19.67
C ALA A 186 2.58 -13.72 20.10
N GLU A 187 1.52 -14.38 19.59
CA GLU A 187 1.16 -15.76 19.92
C GLU A 187 1.98 -16.82 19.19
#